data_7aeb00cd21f9f4c0b2098d46d091e1e8
#
_entry.id   7aeb00cd21f9f4c0b2098d46d091e1e8
#
_cell.length_a   1.000
_cell.length_b   1.000
_cell.length_c   1.000
_cell.angle_alpha   90.00
_cell.angle_beta   90.00
_cell.angle_gamma   90.00
#
_symmetry.space_group_name_H-M   'P 1'
#
loop_
_entity.id
_entity.type
_entity.pdbx_description
1 polymer ?
#
loop_
_entity_poly.entity_id
_entity_poly.type
_entity_poly.pdbx_seq_one_letter_code
_entity_poly.pdbx_strand_id
1 'polypeptide(L)'
;LFYPITQPHGASKSGLLTMSKLGIRSAVRRSLPVETGVTKILDLDRCYSVTRIPVSNGKELCLYNLHLSAYTSDGKIADEQLELLLSDMQAEFETGNYVIGGGDFNKDLLSGGSEAYFGVSTADYNWAQPVRFDLIDATDIRLIAPEGKNAPVPSVRNADGAYHEGQLVLTVDGFLVSPNVEVTGSEVMDTGFAYSDHIPVVMTVRLTDAA
;
A
#
# COMPACT_ATOMS: atom_id res chain seq x y z
N LEU A 1 -9.02 -7.25 17.08
CA LEU A 1 -8.69 -6.00 17.76
C LEU A 1 -8.79 -4.87 16.76
N PHE A 2 -9.50 -3.82 17.10
CA PHE A 2 -9.69 -2.61 16.33
C PHE A 2 -8.60 -1.60 16.67
N TYR A 3 -7.85 -1.12 15.70
CA TYR A 3 -6.85 -0.08 15.91
C TYR A 3 -7.14 1.07 14.94
N PRO A 4 -7.97 2.07 15.32
CA PRO A 4 -8.11 3.27 14.52
C PRO A 4 -6.85 4.11 14.69
N ILE A 5 -6.15 4.33 13.60
CA ILE A 5 -5.01 5.26 13.54
C ILE A 5 -5.50 6.50 12.85
N THR A 6 -5.63 7.58 13.59
CA THR A 6 -6.12 8.84 13.07
C THR A 6 -5.04 9.53 12.23
N GLN A 7 -5.46 10.01 11.07
CA GLN A 7 -4.75 10.96 10.22
C GLN A 7 -5.55 12.27 10.28
N PRO A 8 -5.32 13.10 11.30
CA PRO A 8 -6.12 14.30 11.49
C PRO A 8 -5.87 15.30 10.36
N HIS A 9 -6.95 15.83 9.79
CA HIS A 9 -6.90 16.94 8.85
C HIS A 9 -8.10 17.88 9.14
N GLY A 10 -7.83 18.98 9.82
CA GLY A 10 -8.86 19.89 10.27
C GLY A 10 -9.90 19.18 11.16
N ALA A 11 -11.17 19.23 10.77
CA ALA A 11 -12.27 18.55 11.47
C ALA A 11 -12.50 17.10 11.01
N SER A 12 -11.80 16.64 9.97
CA SER A 12 -11.93 15.29 9.44
C SER A 12 -11.25 14.28 10.34
N LYS A 13 -11.92 13.14 10.56
CA LYS A 13 -11.40 11.99 11.28
C LYS A 13 -11.27 10.82 10.30
N SER A 14 -10.12 10.71 9.67
CA SER A 14 -9.77 9.55 8.84
C SER A 14 -8.69 8.72 9.52
N GLY A 15 -8.42 7.52 9.04
CA GLY A 15 -7.37 6.69 9.60
C GLY A 15 -7.29 5.31 8.97
N LEU A 16 -6.31 4.53 9.45
CA LEU A 16 -6.07 3.15 9.05
C LEU A 16 -6.77 2.21 10.03
N LEU A 17 -7.38 1.16 9.51
CA LEU A 17 -8.05 0.11 10.29
C LEU A 17 -7.43 -1.24 9.96
N THR A 18 -6.96 -1.96 10.97
CA THR A 18 -6.54 -3.35 10.86
C THR A 18 -7.44 -4.25 11.69
N MET A 19 -8.02 -5.26 11.04
CA MET A 19 -8.81 -6.31 11.71
C MET A 19 -8.15 -7.66 11.48
N SER A 20 -8.20 -8.54 12.49
CA SER A 20 -7.62 -9.88 12.41
C SER A 20 -8.51 -10.91 13.08
N LYS A 21 -8.62 -12.09 12.47
CA LYS A 21 -9.18 -13.30 13.11
C LYS A 21 -8.14 -14.01 13.97
N LEU A 22 -6.85 -13.67 13.79
CA LEU A 22 -5.75 -14.20 14.59
C LEU A 22 -5.50 -13.30 15.80
N GLY A 23 -4.94 -13.86 16.86
CA GLY A 23 -4.60 -13.10 18.07
C GLY A 23 -3.50 -12.07 17.79
N ILE A 24 -3.80 -10.81 18.00
CA ILE A 24 -2.83 -9.73 17.90
C ILE A 24 -2.07 -9.60 19.22
N ARG A 25 -0.75 -9.68 19.19
CA ARG A 25 0.11 -9.47 20.34
C ARG A 25 0.30 -7.99 20.68
N SER A 26 0.57 -7.20 19.66
CA SER A 26 0.75 -5.74 19.79
C SER A 26 0.47 -5.05 18.46
N ALA A 27 0.18 -3.76 18.53
CA ALA A 27 0.08 -2.91 17.36
C ALA A 27 0.59 -1.52 17.70
N VAL A 28 1.32 -0.90 16.77
CA VAL A 28 1.88 0.44 16.93
C VAL A 28 1.60 1.28 15.69
N ARG A 29 1.42 2.58 15.92
CA ARG A 29 1.41 3.60 14.86
C ARG A 29 2.82 4.14 14.68
N ARG A 30 3.26 4.26 13.43
CA ARG A 30 4.50 4.95 13.07
C ARG A 30 4.20 6.12 12.14
N SER A 31 4.72 7.30 12.47
CA SER A 31 4.55 8.48 11.62
C SER A 31 5.44 8.36 10.39
N LEU A 32 4.93 8.84 9.28
CA LEU A 32 5.69 9.03 8.05
C LEU A 32 6.16 10.49 7.93
N PRO A 33 7.18 10.78 7.13
CA PRO A 33 7.51 12.13 6.70
C PRO A 33 6.26 12.84 6.15
N VAL A 34 6.12 14.12 6.44
CA VAL A 34 4.99 14.93 6.00
C VAL A 34 5.48 16.21 5.34
N GLU A 35 4.71 16.72 4.41
CA GLU A 35 4.97 18.01 3.78
C GLU A 35 5.12 19.11 4.83
N THR A 36 5.98 20.08 4.55
CA THR A 36 6.17 21.27 5.37
C THR A 36 5.76 22.52 4.59
N GLY A 37 5.23 23.54 5.28
CA GLY A 37 4.80 24.77 4.62
C GLY A 37 3.32 24.81 4.23
N VAL A 38 2.98 25.54 3.18
CA VAL A 38 1.57 25.80 2.78
C VAL A 38 0.90 24.54 2.21
N THR A 39 1.66 23.69 1.55
CA THR A 39 1.18 22.43 0.97
C THR A 39 0.70 21.43 2.01
N LYS A 40 1.20 21.51 3.25
CA LYS A 40 0.73 20.71 4.39
C LYS A 40 -0.78 20.84 4.66
N ILE A 41 -1.39 21.96 4.28
CA ILE A 41 -2.83 22.17 4.49
C ILE A 41 -3.67 21.21 3.64
N LEU A 42 -3.11 20.71 2.55
CA LEU A 42 -3.80 19.83 1.60
C LEU A 42 -3.46 18.34 1.80
N ASP A 43 -2.39 18.01 2.53
CA ASP A 43 -1.97 16.63 2.77
C ASP A 43 -2.28 16.19 4.21
N LEU A 44 -2.56 14.89 4.35
CA LEU A 44 -2.83 14.25 5.64
C LEU A 44 -1.51 13.98 6.39
N ASP A 45 -1.55 13.96 7.72
CA ASP A 45 -0.44 13.46 8.54
C ASP A 45 -0.31 11.94 8.37
N ARG A 46 0.33 11.53 7.27
CA ARG A 46 0.46 10.12 6.86
C ARG A 46 1.17 9.28 7.93
N CYS A 47 0.75 8.04 8.02
CA CYS A 47 1.33 7.06 8.94
C CYS A 47 1.14 5.66 8.38
N TYR A 48 1.81 4.71 9.01
CA TYR A 48 1.50 3.29 8.87
C TYR A 48 1.33 2.65 10.25
N SER A 49 0.70 1.50 10.29
CA SER A 49 0.63 0.68 11.50
C SER A 49 1.40 -0.61 11.32
N VAL A 50 2.02 -1.10 12.39
CA VAL A 50 2.62 -2.43 12.46
C VAL A 50 1.85 -3.25 13.47
N THR A 51 1.22 -4.32 13.00
CA THR A 51 0.46 -5.27 13.83
C THR A 51 1.23 -6.57 13.91
N ARG A 52 1.53 -7.05 15.13
CA ARG A 52 2.33 -8.25 15.37
C ARG A 52 1.44 -9.41 15.77
N ILE A 53 1.55 -10.51 15.04
CA ILE A 53 0.81 -11.75 15.24
C ILE A 53 1.81 -12.87 15.49
N PRO A 54 1.77 -13.54 16.66
CA PRO A 54 2.67 -14.66 16.96
C PRO A 54 2.50 -15.83 15.99
N VAL A 55 3.62 -16.42 15.57
CA VAL A 55 3.66 -17.63 14.74
C VAL A 55 4.18 -18.81 15.58
N SER A 56 3.77 -20.03 15.24
CA SER A 56 4.07 -21.24 16.04
C SER A 56 5.56 -21.54 16.18
N ASN A 57 6.41 -21.06 15.28
CA ASN A 57 7.86 -21.21 15.33
C ASN A 57 8.60 -20.19 16.23
N GLY A 58 7.84 -19.37 16.98
CA GLY A 58 8.39 -18.34 17.88
C GLY A 58 8.72 -17.01 17.21
N LYS A 59 8.52 -16.90 15.91
CA LYS A 59 8.61 -15.64 15.16
C LYS A 59 7.27 -14.89 15.14
N GLU A 60 7.26 -13.73 14.54
CA GLU A 60 6.05 -12.93 14.37
C GLU A 60 5.75 -12.69 12.90
N LEU A 61 4.47 -12.64 12.57
CA LEU A 61 3.98 -12.02 11.34
C LEU A 61 3.73 -10.53 11.63
N CYS A 62 4.53 -9.68 11.01
CA CYS A 62 4.44 -8.23 11.08
C CYS A 62 3.60 -7.71 9.92
N LEU A 63 2.37 -7.27 10.19
CA LEU A 63 1.48 -6.69 9.20
C LEU A 63 1.56 -5.18 9.23
N TYR A 64 1.96 -4.60 8.11
CA TYR A 64 2.02 -3.17 7.87
C TYR A 64 0.78 -2.74 7.10
N ASN A 65 0.00 -1.82 7.66
CA ASN A 65 -1.11 -1.19 6.96
C ASN A 65 -0.70 0.25 6.67
N LEU A 66 -0.76 0.66 5.41
CA LEU A 66 -0.18 1.90 4.92
C LEU A 66 -1.15 2.69 4.03
N HIS A 67 -0.92 4.00 3.97
CA HIS A 67 -1.54 4.89 3.00
C HIS A 67 -0.56 6.06 2.77
N LEU A 68 0.17 6.02 1.64
CA LEU A 68 1.21 6.99 1.32
C LEU A 68 0.63 8.29 0.75
N SER A 69 1.45 9.33 0.66
CA SER A 69 1.04 10.64 0.12
C SER A 69 0.83 10.58 -1.40
N ALA A 70 -0.28 11.18 -1.84
CA ALA A 70 -0.64 11.33 -3.25
C ALA A 70 -0.03 12.61 -3.85
N TYR A 71 -0.29 13.74 -3.19
CA TYR A 71 -0.07 15.08 -3.72
C TYR A 71 1.21 15.68 -3.15
N THR A 72 2.35 15.30 -3.71
CA THR A 72 3.62 15.92 -3.36
C THR A 72 4.10 16.77 -4.52
N SER A 73 4.53 18.01 -4.23
CA SER A 73 4.89 18.98 -5.27
C SER A 73 6.07 18.54 -6.14
N ASP A 74 6.97 17.71 -5.59
CA ASP A 74 8.19 17.22 -6.26
C ASP A 74 8.42 15.71 -6.10
N GLY A 75 7.47 14.98 -5.50
CA GLY A 75 7.54 13.53 -5.27
C GLY A 75 8.41 13.11 -4.08
N LYS A 76 9.25 13.98 -3.53
CA LYS A 76 10.24 13.64 -2.48
C LYS A 76 9.62 13.05 -1.23
N ILE A 77 8.54 13.62 -0.72
CA ILE A 77 7.90 13.12 0.51
C ILE A 77 7.39 11.69 0.32
N ALA A 78 6.81 11.38 -0.86
CA ALA A 78 6.35 10.03 -1.13
C ALA A 78 7.54 9.04 -1.21
N ASP A 79 8.67 9.46 -1.79
CA ASP A 79 9.88 8.66 -1.85
C ASP A 79 10.46 8.44 -0.44
N GLU A 80 10.59 9.49 0.39
CA GLU A 80 11.04 9.41 1.77
C GLU A 80 10.12 8.52 2.64
N GLN A 81 8.82 8.56 2.38
CA GLN A 81 7.85 7.69 3.05
C GLN A 81 8.08 6.21 2.68
N LEU A 82 8.30 5.93 1.39
CA LEU A 82 8.58 4.57 0.91
C LEU A 82 9.92 4.05 1.45
N GLU A 83 10.99 4.87 1.43
CA GLU A 83 12.30 4.51 1.99
C GLU A 83 12.21 4.15 3.46
N LEU A 84 11.54 4.97 4.26
CA LEU A 84 11.37 4.71 5.69
C LEU A 84 10.59 3.41 5.94
N LEU A 85 9.51 3.19 5.19
CA LEU A 85 8.71 1.98 5.27
C LEU A 85 9.53 0.73 4.92
N LEU A 86 10.26 0.76 3.79
CA LEU A 86 11.09 -0.35 3.33
C LEU A 86 12.23 -0.66 4.32
N SER A 87 12.88 0.38 4.86
CA SER A 87 13.92 0.22 5.87
C SER A 87 13.38 -0.47 7.14
N ASP A 88 12.19 -0.10 7.59
CA ASP A 88 11.56 -0.70 8.76
C ASP A 88 11.15 -2.16 8.49
N MET A 89 10.58 -2.45 7.31
CA MET A 89 10.22 -3.79 6.88
C MET A 89 11.44 -4.70 6.72
N GLN A 90 12.53 -4.18 6.15
CA GLN A 90 13.80 -4.89 5.99
C GLN A 90 14.39 -5.27 7.36
N ALA A 91 14.42 -4.32 8.31
CA ALA A 91 14.91 -4.58 9.66
C ALA A 91 14.10 -5.66 10.39
N GLU A 92 12.79 -5.71 10.23
CA GLU A 92 11.95 -6.77 10.80
C GLU A 92 12.25 -8.14 10.14
N PHE A 93 12.42 -8.17 8.83
CA PHE A 93 12.79 -9.39 8.12
C PHE A 93 14.16 -9.93 8.58
N GLU A 94 15.15 -9.07 8.76
CA GLU A 94 16.50 -9.43 9.23
C GLU A 94 16.50 -10.06 10.64
N THR A 95 15.48 -9.78 11.46
CA THR A 95 15.28 -10.48 12.74
C THR A 95 14.66 -11.87 12.57
N GLY A 96 14.32 -12.26 11.33
CA GLY A 96 13.70 -13.52 10.96
C GLY A 96 12.18 -13.51 11.08
N ASN A 97 11.55 -12.34 11.25
CA ASN A 97 10.11 -12.21 11.21
C ASN A 97 9.57 -12.29 9.78
N TYR A 98 8.29 -12.62 9.66
CA TYR A 98 7.56 -12.55 8.39
C TYR A 98 6.97 -11.16 8.24
N VAL A 99 7.14 -10.55 7.07
CA VAL A 99 6.72 -9.16 6.86
C VAL A 99 5.78 -9.06 5.67
N ILE A 100 4.61 -8.46 5.90
CA ILE A 100 3.63 -8.13 4.87
C ILE A 100 3.20 -6.69 5.07
N GLY A 101 3.35 -5.87 4.05
CA GLY A 101 2.75 -4.55 3.96
C GLY A 101 1.61 -4.55 2.95
N GLY A 102 0.56 -3.77 3.19
CA GLY A 102 -0.53 -3.61 2.23
C GLY A 102 -1.28 -2.32 2.44
N GLY A 103 -1.80 -1.75 1.35
CA GLY A 103 -2.58 -0.53 1.36
C GLY A 103 -2.46 0.26 0.07
N ASP A 104 -2.81 1.54 0.17
CA ASP A 104 -2.76 2.50 -0.91
C ASP A 104 -1.38 3.19 -0.96
N PHE A 105 -0.65 2.96 -2.05
CA PHE A 105 0.65 3.58 -2.29
C PHE A 105 0.54 4.95 -2.94
N ASN A 106 -0.63 5.31 -3.47
CA ASN A 106 -0.83 6.51 -4.28
C ASN A 106 0.20 6.66 -5.42
N LYS A 107 0.70 5.55 -5.92
CA LYS A 107 1.64 5.42 -7.03
C LYS A 107 1.22 4.27 -7.91
N ASP A 108 1.49 4.37 -9.21
CA ASP A 108 1.25 3.28 -10.14
C ASP A 108 2.20 2.10 -9.85
N LEU A 109 1.64 0.97 -9.50
CA LEU A 109 2.37 -0.24 -9.09
C LEU A 109 2.69 -1.17 -10.25
N LEU A 110 2.14 -0.93 -11.45
CA LEU A 110 2.35 -1.81 -12.58
C LEU A 110 3.68 -1.50 -13.28
N SER A 111 4.49 -2.53 -13.45
CA SER A 111 5.68 -2.44 -14.30
C SER A 111 5.27 -2.19 -15.75
N GLY A 112 5.72 -1.08 -16.31
CA GLY A 112 5.30 -0.62 -17.63
C GLY A 112 4.15 0.39 -17.61
N GLY A 113 3.57 0.65 -16.44
CA GLY A 113 2.55 1.67 -16.20
C GLY A 113 1.13 1.25 -16.52
N SER A 114 0.19 1.76 -15.76
CA SER A 114 -1.26 1.50 -15.94
C SER A 114 -1.78 1.95 -17.30
N GLU A 115 -1.17 2.97 -17.92
CA GLU A 115 -1.50 3.41 -19.29
C GLU A 115 -1.43 2.27 -20.32
N ALA A 116 -0.38 1.44 -20.22
CA ALA A 116 -0.17 0.33 -21.15
C ALA A 116 -1.25 -0.76 -21.03
N TYR A 117 -1.84 -0.92 -19.84
CA TYR A 117 -2.83 -1.93 -19.55
C TYR A 117 -4.27 -1.46 -19.76
N PHE A 118 -4.56 -0.20 -19.38
CA PHE A 118 -5.92 0.31 -19.35
C PHE A 118 -6.24 1.31 -20.47
N GLY A 119 -5.23 1.74 -21.24
CA GLY A 119 -5.40 2.66 -22.36
C GLY A 119 -5.84 4.06 -21.98
N VAL A 120 -5.54 4.49 -20.75
CA VAL A 120 -5.90 5.82 -20.22
C VAL A 120 -4.63 6.63 -19.98
N SER A 121 -4.66 7.96 -20.25
CA SER A 121 -3.48 8.81 -20.05
C SER A 121 -3.36 9.28 -18.59
N THR A 122 -2.15 9.19 -18.04
CA THR A 122 -1.79 9.70 -16.72
C THR A 122 -1.16 11.10 -16.77
N ALA A 123 -0.94 11.67 -17.97
CA ALA A 123 -0.16 12.88 -18.18
C ALA A 123 -0.66 14.12 -17.43
N ASP A 124 -1.98 14.22 -17.23
CA ASP A 124 -2.60 15.35 -16.53
C ASP A 124 -2.69 15.15 -15.00
N TYR A 125 -2.18 14.02 -14.49
CA TYR A 125 -2.34 13.62 -13.08
C TYR A 125 -0.99 13.45 -12.39
N ASN A 126 -0.58 14.42 -11.60
CA ASN A 126 0.71 14.39 -10.88
C ASN A 126 0.81 13.30 -9.80
N TRP A 127 -0.30 12.79 -9.30
CA TRP A 127 -0.34 11.70 -8.33
C TRP A 127 -0.16 10.30 -8.97
N ALA A 128 -0.47 10.17 -10.27
CA ALA A 128 -0.43 8.92 -11.02
C ALA A 128 0.99 8.57 -11.53
N GLN A 129 2.02 8.87 -10.75
CA GLN A 129 3.40 8.57 -11.12
C GLN A 129 3.77 7.13 -10.74
N PRO A 130 4.69 6.48 -11.47
CA PRO A 130 5.18 5.16 -11.11
C PRO A 130 5.77 5.12 -9.69
N VAL A 131 5.59 3.99 -9.01
CA VAL A 131 6.30 3.73 -7.76
C VAL A 131 7.81 3.66 -8.04
N ARG A 132 8.63 4.04 -7.06
CA ARG A 132 10.09 3.94 -7.14
C ARG A 132 10.53 2.48 -6.98
N PHE A 133 10.49 1.74 -8.10
CA PHE A 133 10.94 0.35 -8.16
C PHE A 133 12.39 0.19 -7.70
N ASP A 134 13.26 1.15 -8.02
CA ASP A 134 14.66 1.16 -7.61
C ASP A 134 14.87 1.17 -6.09
N LEU A 135 13.99 1.85 -5.33
CA LEU A 135 14.01 1.80 -3.87
C LEU A 135 13.60 0.43 -3.33
N ILE A 136 12.62 -0.20 -3.97
CA ILE A 136 12.15 -1.54 -3.60
C ILE A 136 13.26 -2.57 -3.91
N ASP A 137 13.82 -2.50 -5.11
CA ASP A 137 14.87 -3.41 -5.60
C ASP A 137 16.18 -3.29 -4.79
N ALA A 138 16.38 -2.20 -4.05
CA ALA A 138 17.49 -2.02 -3.13
C ALA A 138 17.34 -2.80 -1.80
N THR A 139 16.21 -3.47 -1.59
CA THR A 139 15.90 -4.28 -0.40
C THR A 139 15.57 -5.73 -0.78
N ASP A 140 15.41 -6.60 0.20
CA ASP A 140 14.89 -7.96 -0.01
C ASP A 140 13.35 -7.99 -0.13
N ILE A 141 12.68 -6.85 0.11
CA ILE A 141 11.22 -6.75 0.08
C ILE A 141 10.73 -6.71 -1.38
N ARG A 142 9.71 -7.49 -1.69
CA ARG A 142 9.14 -7.59 -3.03
C ARG A 142 7.79 -6.90 -3.11
N LEU A 143 7.56 -6.15 -4.17
CA LEU A 143 6.25 -5.58 -4.51
C LEU A 143 5.39 -6.64 -5.20
N ILE A 144 4.13 -6.73 -4.78
CA ILE A 144 3.07 -7.51 -5.41
C ILE A 144 1.96 -6.53 -5.80
N ALA A 145 1.91 -6.20 -7.08
CA ALA A 145 0.78 -5.49 -7.67
C ALA A 145 -0.29 -6.54 -8.03
N PRO A 146 -1.49 -6.51 -7.44
CA PRO A 146 -2.52 -7.48 -7.75
C PRO A 146 -3.01 -7.32 -9.18
N GLU A 147 -3.16 -8.43 -9.87
CA GLU A 147 -3.67 -8.50 -11.22
C GLU A 147 -5.05 -9.18 -11.22
N GLY A 148 -5.84 -8.91 -12.24
CA GLY A 148 -7.05 -9.70 -12.48
C GLY A 148 -6.69 -11.12 -12.92
N LYS A 149 -7.63 -12.03 -12.87
CA LYS A 149 -7.42 -13.45 -13.18
C LYS A 149 -6.82 -13.70 -14.57
N ASN A 150 -7.14 -12.87 -15.56
CA ASN A 150 -6.71 -13.03 -16.96
C ASN A 150 -5.99 -11.78 -17.51
N ALA A 151 -6.12 -10.64 -16.83
CA ALA A 151 -5.51 -9.37 -17.19
C ALA A 151 -5.53 -8.47 -15.94
N PRO A 152 -4.67 -7.44 -15.86
CA PRO A 152 -4.76 -6.45 -14.80
C PRO A 152 -6.16 -5.84 -14.70
N VAL A 153 -6.64 -5.70 -13.46
CA VAL A 153 -7.86 -4.98 -13.11
C VAL A 153 -7.44 -3.79 -12.28
N PRO A 154 -7.89 -2.56 -12.61
CA PRO A 154 -7.48 -1.39 -11.86
C PRO A 154 -8.00 -1.45 -10.42
N SER A 155 -7.22 -0.96 -9.47
CA SER A 155 -7.62 -0.91 -8.07
C SER A 155 -8.23 0.43 -7.67
N VAL A 156 -8.00 1.49 -8.46
CA VAL A 156 -8.51 2.84 -8.21
C VAL A 156 -9.00 3.49 -9.50
N ARG A 157 -9.99 4.36 -9.37
CA ARG A 157 -10.43 5.31 -10.40
C ARG A 157 -10.31 6.75 -9.90
N ASN A 158 -10.29 7.70 -10.82
CA ASN A 158 -10.40 9.10 -10.45
C ASN A 158 -11.77 9.38 -9.77
N ALA A 159 -11.74 10.14 -8.66
CA ALA A 159 -12.92 10.39 -7.81
C ALA A 159 -13.72 11.63 -8.25
N ASP A 160 -13.77 11.92 -9.55
CA ASP A 160 -14.45 13.12 -10.13
C ASP A 160 -15.94 12.93 -10.42
N GLY A 161 -16.50 11.79 -10.04
CA GLY A 161 -17.92 11.47 -10.22
C GLY A 161 -18.20 9.98 -10.05
N ALA A 162 -19.34 9.54 -10.58
CA ALA A 162 -19.64 8.11 -10.70
C ALA A 162 -18.73 7.48 -11.76
N TYR A 163 -18.43 6.19 -11.59
CA TYR A 163 -17.61 5.47 -12.58
C TYR A 163 -18.26 5.49 -13.97
N HIS A 164 -17.45 5.72 -14.97
CA HIS A 164 -17.84 5.64 -16.38
C HIS A 164 -16.66 5.15 -17.24
N GLU A 165 -16.97 4.58 -18.39
CA GLU A 165 -15.96 4.13 -19.35
C GLU A 165 -15.05 5.30 -19.78
N GLY A 166 -13.75 5.05 -19.88
CA GLY A 166 -12.74 6.06 -20.25
C GLY A 166 -12.28 6.97 -19.10
N GLN A 167 -12.82 6.80 -17.89
CA GLN A 167 -12.29 7.48 -16.70
C GLN A 167 -10.87 6.98 -16.39
N LEU A 168 -10.01 7.85 -15.82
CA LEU A 168 -8.69 7.44 -15.36
C LEU A 168 -8.80 6.33 -14.33
N VAL A 169 -8.10 5.24 -14.58
CA VAL A 169 -7.98 4.09 -13.67
C VAL A 169 -6.52 3.66 -13.56
N LEU A 170 -6.14 3.18 -12.39
CA LEU A 170 -4.76 2.79 -12.04
C LEU A 170 -4.76 1.58 -11.11
N THR A 171 -3.59 0.97 -10.95
CA THR A 171 -3.33 0.02 -9.87
C THR A 171 -2.40 0.68 -8.84
N VAL A 172 -2.98 1.15 -7.74
CA VAL A 172 -2.24 1.84 -6.65
C VAL A 172 -2.29 1.08 -5.32
N ASP A 173 -3.23 0.14 -5.19
CA ASP A 173 -3.36 -0.73 -4.03
C ASP A 173 -2.61 -2.02 -4.26
N GLY A 174 -1.77 -2.42 -3.31
CA GLY A 174 -0.91 -3.58 -3.47
C GLY A 174 -0.24 -4.02 -2.17
N PHE A 175 0.76 -4.89 -2.32
CA PHE A 175 1.44 -5.49 -1.17
C PHE A 175 2.95 -5.44 -1.32
N LEU A 176 3.63 -5.39 -0.17
CA LEU A 176 5.07 -5.61 -0.01
C LEU A 176 5.26 -6.86 0.84
N VAL A 177 6.15 -7.75 0.46
CA VAL A 177 6.37 -9.02 1.17
C VAL A 177 7.86 -9.34 1.32
N SER A 178 8.24 -9.88 2.47
CA SER A 178 9.59 -10.42 2.68
C SER A 178 9.81 -11.76 1.97
N PRO A 179 11.05 -12.18 1.72
CA PRO A 179 11.37 -13.42 1.00
C PRO A 179 10.76 -14.69 1.61
N ASN A 180 10.61 -14.74 2.94
CA ASN A 180 10.02 -15.85 3.68
C ASN A 180 8.48 -15.86 3.68
N VAL A 181 7.86 -15.00 2.87
CA VAL A 181 6.42 -14.99 2.58
C VAL A 181 6.22 -15.42 1.13
N GLU A 182 5.77 -16.65 0.93
CA GLU A 182 5.40 -17.17 -0.39
C GLU A 182 4.01 -16.67 -0.77
N VAL A 183 3.91 -15.91 -1.86
CA VAL A 183 2.61 -15.48 -2.41
C VAL A 183 2.06 -16.59 -3.30
N THR A 184 0.90 -17.14 -2.94
CA THR A 184 0.23 -18.22 -3.68
C THR A 184 -0.92 -17.72 -4.55
N GLY A 185 -1.30 -16.46 -4.39
CA GLY A 185 -2.30 -15.78 -5.22
C GLY A 185 -2.45 -14.32 -4.82
N SER A 186 -2.75 -13.48 -5.80
CA SER A 186 -3.16 -12.09 -5.58
C SER A 186 -4.16 -11.68 -6.65
N GLU A 187 -5.17 -10.91 -6.28
CA GLU A 187 -6.21 -10.45 -7.20
C GLU A 187 -6.85 -9.14 -6.75
N VAL A 188 -7.42 -8.41 -7.70
CA VAL A 188 -8.36 -7.32 -7.47
C VAL A 188 -9.76 -7.92 -7.50
N MET A 189 -10.55 -7.71 -6.44
CA MET A 189 -11.92 -8.20 -6.34
C MET A 189 -12.86 -7.28 -7.12
N ASP A 190 -12.89 -7.42 -8.43
CA ASP A 190 -13.61 -6.51 -9.33
C ASP A 190 -15.08 -6.32 -8.91
N THR A 191 -15.39 -5.14 -8.40
CA THR A 191 -16.74 -4.69 -8.05
C THR A 191 -17.31 -3.69 -9.05
N GLY A 192 -16.59 -3.41 -10.15
CA GLY A 192 -16.94 -2.36 -11.10
C GLY A 192 -17.05 -0.98 -10.48
N PHE A 193 -16.28 -0.71 -9.41
CA PHE A 193 -16.34 0.54 -8.64
C PHE A 193 -17.73 0.91 -8.09
N ALA A 194 -18.57 -0.09 -7.82
CA ALA A 194 -19.96 0.12 -7.40
C ALA A 194 -20.10 0.79 -6.03
N TYR A 195 -19.06 0.69 -5.16
CA TYR A 195 -19.16 1.09 -3.75
C TYR A 195 -18.12 2.14 -3.34
N SER A 196 -17.04 2.28 -4.08
CA SER A 196 -15.90 3.14 -3.77
C SER A 196 -15.16 3.49 -5.06
N ASP A 197 -14.31 4.49 -4.99
CA ASP A 197 -13.28 4.81 -5.98
C ASP A 197 -12.08 3.84 -5.92
N HIS A 198 -11.97 3.03 -4.87
CA HIS A 198 -11.05 1.89 -4.78
C HIS A 198 -11.80 0.56 -4.82
N ILE A 199 -11.12 -0.46 -5.35
CA ILE A 199 -11.58 -1.85 -5.36
C ILE A 199 -10.72 -2.65 -4.38
N PRO A 200 -11.31 -3.56 -3.56
CA PRO A 200 -10.54 -4.39 -2.63
C PRO A 200 -9.51 -5.26 -3.35
N VAL A 201 -8.29 -5.31 -2.82
CA VAL A 201 -7.23 -6.22 -3.26
C VAL A 201 -7.03 -7.34 -2.23
N VAL A 202 -6.75 -8.54 -2.72
CA VAL A 202 -6.61 -9.74 -1.89
C VAL A 202 -5.31 -10.45 -2.24
N MET A 203 -4.64 -10.95 -1.21
CA MET A 203 -3.45 -11.78 -1.37
C MET A 203 -3.55 -13.02 -0.48
N THR A 204 -3.19 -14.17 -1.03
CA THR A 204 -3.06 -15.43 -0.30
C THR A 204 -1.59 -15.77 -0.18
N VAL A 205 -1.16 -16.12 1.03
CA VAL A 205 0.25 -16.38 1.31
C VAL A 205 0.45 -17.66 2.11
N ARG A 206 1.67 -18.17 2.04
CA ARG A 206 2.21 -19.19 2.93
C ARG A 206 3.47 -18.63 3.60
N LEU A 207 3.58 -18.78 4.92
CA LEU A 207 4.81 -18.48 5.64
C LEU A 207 5.77 -19.66 5.47
N THR A 208 6.99 -19.39 5.04
CA THR A 208 8.04 -20.40 4.81
C THR A 208 9.20 -20.13 5.76
N ASP A 209 9.92 -21.15 6.18
CA ASP A 209 11.18 -20.94 6.87
C ASP A 209 12.14 -20.25 5.88
N ALA A 210 12.84 -19.20 6.37
CA ALA A 210 13.88 -18.56 5.56
C ALA A 210 14.95 -19.63 5.22
N ALA A 211 15.29 -19.75 3.95
CA ALA A 211 16.33 -20.64 3.50
C ALA A 211 17.71 -20.16 3.97
#